data_69189c87ec6faa32473db81b7d0ace28
#
_entry.id   69189c87ec6faa32473db81b7d0ace28
#
_cell.length_a   1.000
_cell.length_b   1.000
_cell.length_c   1.000
_cell.angle_alpha   90.00
_cell.angle_beta   90.00
_cell.angle_gamma   90.00
#
_symmetry.space_group_name_H-M   'P 1'
#
loop_
_entity.id
_entity.type
_entity.pdbx_description
1 polymer ?
#
loop_
_entity_poly.entity_id
_entity_poly.type
_entity_poly.pdbx_seq_one_letter_code
_entity_poly.pdbx_strand_id
1 'polypeptide(L)'
;MYDLLVVGAGPYGLSIASHAAAAGLSLRVLGRPMASWRDHMPPGMFLKSEPWASNLSDPEGRWRLDAYCAEQGFEARHGRPIPVGTFASYGLWFARNALPPVDERMVTLLRRGCGGFEAVLDDGETVRARTAVLAVGVVPFTEVPPVLRGLSPERVSHSSHHSDLARFRGRDVTVLGGGQAALETAALLAEQGTRVRVLARAGALRWNDVPPPLERRPWASVRSPHSGLGCGWRNWFYAERPGWYRRLPEARRVRTAAEALGPAGAWWIRDRVEPAVEVRLGQEIAVAYETGGVVRLETVGRGGELTSLDTEHVIAATGFRATCERLDLLAGDVRAELVPLADGSPSVGRDFESSVPGLFLAGLTTAAGFGPAMRFVHGASFTAPTLVRGVRRRLRSGVPGGRIPVPGARADL
;
A
#
# COMPACT_ATOMS: atom_id res chain seq x y z
N MET A 1 -9.15 17.31 -23.94
CA MET A 1 -8.08 17.31 -22.91
C MET A 1 -8.76 17.42 -21.55
N TYR A 2 -8.53 16.47 -20.67
CA TYR A 2 -9.13 16.44 -19.32
C TYR A 2 -8.44 17.43 -18.37
N ASP A 3 -9.11 17.81 -17.28
CA ASP A 3 -8.48 18.56 -16.20
C ASP A 3 -7.57 17.66 -15.36
N LEU A 4 -8.01 16.40 -15.11
CA LEU A 4 -7.33 15.45 -14.27
C LEU A 4 -7.33 14.04 -14.87
N LEU A 5 -6.14 13.43 -14.89
CA LEU A 5 -5.97 12.01 -15.14
C LEU A 5 -5.67 11.29 -13.82
N VAL A 6 -6.44 10.27 -13.47
CA VAL A 6 -6.21 9.43 -12.30
C VAL A 6 -5.65 8.10 -12.76
N VAL A 7 -4.38 7.83 -12.48
CA VAL A 7 -3.70 6.59 -12.81
C VAL A 7 -3.72 5.64 -11.62
N GLY A 8 -4.51 4.59 -11.74
CA GLY A 8 -4.78 3.62 -10.68
C GLY A 8 -6.18 3.77 -10.11
N ALA A 9 -6.94 2.67 -10.13
CA ALA A 9 -8.32 2.57 -9.66
C ALA A 9 -8.47 1.75 -8.37
N GLY A 10 -7.47 1.85 -7.48
CA GLY A 10 -7.55 1.35 -6.09
C GLY A 10 -8.25 2.34 -5.16
N PRO A 11 -8.29 2.09 -3.83
CA PRO A 11 -9.00 2.92 -2.87
C PRO A 11 -8.67 4.41 -2.93
N TYR A 12 -7.39 4.77 -3.13
CA TYR A 12 -6.97 6.17 -3.28
C TYR A 12 -7.47 6.79 -4.59
N GLY A 13 -7.27 6.08 -5.72
CA GLY A 13 -7.68 6.59 -7.03
C GLY A 13 -9.20 6.78 -7.12
N LEU A 14 -9.97 5.80 -6.67
CA LEU A 14 -11.44 5.88 -6.63
C LEU A 14 -11.92 7.02 -5.73
N SER A 15 -11.34 7.17 -4.54
CA SER A 15 -11.68 8.27 -3.63
C SER A 15 -11.34 9.65 -4.24
N ILE A 16 -10.17 9.80 -4.84
CA ILE A 16 -9.76 11.05 -5.51
C ILE A 16 -10.70 11.36 -6.67
N ALA A 17 -11.05 10.36 -7.47
CA ALA A 17 -11.96 10.53 -8.61
C ALA A 17 -13.36 10.98 -8.17
N SER A 18 -13.91 10.41 -7.09
CA SER A 18 -15.21 10.81 -6.52
C SER A 18 -15.19 12.29 -6.07
N HIS A 19 -14.15 12.70 -5.32
CA HIS A 19 -13.99 14.10 -4.92
C HIS A 19 -13.76 15.05 -6.11
N ALA A 20 -13.03 14.61 -7.14
CA ALA A 20 -12.76 15.40 -8.34
C ALA A 20 -14.03 15.60 -9.19
N ALA A 21 -14.82 14.54 -9.37
CA ALA A 21 -16.12 14.60 -10.07
C ALA A 21 -17.08 15.55 -9.37
N ALA A 22 -17.25 15.44 -8.05
CA ALA A 22 -18.06 16.34 -7.27
C ALA A 22 -17.57 17.80 -7.28
N ALA A 23 -16.26 18.02 -7.51
CA ALA A 23 -15.69 19.34 -7.68
C ALA A 23 -15.86 19.92 -9.09
N GLY A 24 -16.56 19.20 -10.00
CA GLY A 24 -16.83 19.63 -11.38
C GLY A 24 -15.64 19.53 -12.33
N LEU A 25 -14.61 18.74 -11.99
CA LEU A 25 -13.44 18.54 -12.86
C LEU A 25 -13.78 17.52 -13.97
N SER A 26 -13.35 17.82 -15.19
CA SER A 26 -13.32 16.80 -16.25
C SER A 26 -12.19 15.83 -15.97
N LEU A 27 -12.49 14.55 -15.79
CA LEU A 27 -11.49 13.57 -15.40
C LEU A 27 -11.63 12.25 -16.18
N ARG A 28 -10.53 11.50 -16.22
CA ARG A 28 -10.52 10.10 -16.64
C ARG A 28 -9.77 9.27 -15.62
N VAL A 29 -10.37 8.16 -15.20
CA VAL A 29 -9.78 7.20 -14.27
C VAL A 29 -9.31 6.00 -15.08
N LEU A 30 -8.04 5.64 -14.96
CA LEU A 30 -7.39 4.56 -15.71
C LEU A 30 -6.88 3.46 -14.79
N GLY A 31 -7.15 2.22 -15.17
CA GLY A 31 -6.69 1.02 -14.48
C GLY A 31 -7.84 0.18 -13.92
N ARG A 32 -7.57 -1.10 -13.70
CA ARG A 32 -8.58 -2.06 -13.23
C ARG A 32 -8.99 -1.78 -11.78
N PRO A 33 -10.30 -1.58 -11.50
CA PRO A 33 -10.77 -1.27 -10.16
C PRO A 33 -10.41 -2.37 -9.15
N MET A 34 -9.82 -1.96 -8.03
CA MET A 34 -9.43 -2.83 -6.92
C MET A 34 -8.46 -3.97 -7.30
N ALA A 35 -7.69 -3.85 -8.39
CA ALA A 35 -6.82 -4.92 -8.90
C ALA A 35 -5.87 -5.49 -7.84
N SER A 36 -5.25 -4.66 -7.00
CA SER A 36 -4.35 -5.13 -5.93
C SER A 36 -5.03 -6.09 -4.95
N TRP A 37 -6.33 -5.97 -4.76
CA TRP A 37 -7.13 -6.81 -3.84
C TRP A 37 -7.71 -8.04 -4.52
N ARG A 38 -8.02 -7.93 -5.81
CA ARG A 38 -8.61 -9.01 -6.61
C ARG A 38 -7.56 -9.98 -7.15
N ASP A 39 -6.43 -9.42 -7.62
CA ASP A 39 -5.47 -10.14 -8.45
C ASP A 39 -4.16 -10.46 -7.72
N HIS A 40 -3.94 -9.85 -6.54
CA HIS A 40 -2.67 -9.92 -5.79
C HIS A 40 -2.85 -10.35 -4.32
N MET A 41 -4.04 -10.81 -3.94
CA MET A 41 -4.33 -11.32 -2.61
C MET A 41 -5.16 -12.61 -2.72
N PRO A 42 -4.68 -13.74 -2.16
CA PRO A 42 -5.39 -15.01 -2.18
C PRO A 42 -6.74 -14.93 -1.43
N PRO A 43 -7.75 -15.69 -1.88
CA PRO A 43 -8.96 -15.93 -1.09
C PRO A 43 -8.63 -16.49 0.29
N GLY A 44 -9.40 -16.12 1.30
CA GLY A 44 -9.14 -16.48 2.70
C GLY A 44 -8.25 -15.52 3.46
N MET A 45 -7.73 -14.47 2.80
CA MET A 45 -7.14 -13.31 3.47
C MET A 45 -8.21 -12.34 3.97
N PHE A 46 -7.86 -11.57 5.00
CA PHE A 46 -8.73 -10.58 5.63
C PHE A 46 -8.04 -9.24 5.76
N LEU A 47 -8.83 -8.16 5.78
CA LEU A 47 -8.34 -6.84 6.13
C LEU A 47 -7.91 -6.83 7.60
N LYS A 48 -6.73 -6.27 7.86
CA LYS A 48 -6.23 -6.06 9.22
C LYS A 48 -6.84 -4.82 9.89
N SER A 49 -7.29 -3.85 9.08
CA SER A 49 -7.96 -2.65 9.55
C SER A 49 -9.41 -2.94 9.93
N GLU A 50 -9.91 -2.21 10.91
CA GLU A 50 -11.32 -2.26 11.31
C GLU A 50 -12.24 -1.83 10.16
N PRO A 51 -13.47 -2.39 10.07
CA PRO A 51 -14.39 -2.06 8.99
C PRO A 51 -14.64 -0.56 8.85
N TRP A 52 -14.87 0.15 9.94
CA TRP A 52 -15.10 1.59 9.95
C TRP A 52 -13.87 2.42 9.50
N ALA A 53 -12.67 1.86 9.57
CA ALA A 53 -11.42 2.47 9.11
C ALA A 53 -11.06 2.06 7.66
N SER A 54 -11.89 1.25 7.01
CA SER A 54 -11.66 0.70 5.67
C SER A 54 -12.57 1.32 4.60
N ASN A 55 -13.18 2.46 4.90
CA ASN A 55 -14.01 3.19 3.95
C ASN A 55 -13.17 3.86 2.86
N LEU A 56 -13.63 3.78 1.61
CA LEU A 56 -13.27 4.72 0.57
C LEU A 56 -13.92 6.07 0.89
N SER A 57 -13.42 7.15 0.28
CA SER A 57 -13.88 8.50 0.59
C SER A 57 -14.65 9.12 -0.56
N ASP A 58 -15.89 9.51 -0.31
CA ASP A 58 -16.69 10.38 -1.15
C ASP A 58 -17.06 11.66 -0.39
N PRO A 59 -17.39 12.77 -1.07
CA PRO A 59 -17.64 14.07 -0.42
C PRO A 59 -18.76 14.06 0.60
N GLU A 60 -19.79 13.23 0.41
CA GLU A 60 -20.99 13.16 1.23
C GLU A 60 -20.96 12.02 2.25
N GLY A 61 -19.98 11.12 2.17
CA GLY A 61 -19.86 9.95 3.04
C GLY A 61 -20.98 8.92 2.87
N ARG A 62 -21.56 8.84 1.67
CA ARG A 62 -22.69 7.93 1.36
C ARG A 62 -22.22 6.50 1.09
N TRP A 63 -21.13 6.36 0.36
CA TRP A 63 -20.69 5.08 -0.20
C TRP A 63 -19.71 4.36 0.72
N ARG A 64 -20.18 4.09 1.94
CA ARG A 64 -19.37 3.49 3.00
C ARG A 64 -19.43 1.96 2.95
N LEU A 65 -18.43 1.31 3.55
CA LEU A 65 -18.37 -0.15 3.64
C LEU A 65 -19.55 -0.76 4.43
N ASP A 66 -19.98 -0.11 5.50
CA ASP A 66 -21.13 -0.55 6.30
C ASP A 66 -22.45 -0.48 5.49
N ALA A 67 -22.64 0.56 4.67
CA ALA A 67 -23.79 0.67 3.78
C ALA A 67 -23.76 -0.46 2.73
N TYR A 68 -22.61 -0.72 2.09
CA TYR A 68 -22.46 -1.84 1.18
C TYR A 68 -22.78 -3.19 1.86
N CYS A 69 -22.24 -3.42 3.04
CA CYS A 69 -22.47 -4.67 3.77
C CYS A 69 -23.95 -4.86 4.10
N ALA A 70 -24.66 -3.79 4.51
CA ALA A 70 -26.09 -3.83 4.77
C ALA A 70 -26.91 -4.19 3.53
N GLU A 71 -26.56 -3.63 2.35
CA GLU A 71 -27.19 -3.99 1.07
C GLU A 71 -26.98 -5.48 0.71
N GLN A 72 -25.83 -6.05 1.13
CA GLN A 72 -25.53 -7.46 0.90
C GLN A 72 -26.09 -8.39 2.00
N GLY A 73 -26.83 -7.87 2.97
CA GLY A 73 -27.49 -8.65 4.02
C GLY A 73 -26.58 -9.08 5.17
N PHE A 74 -25.42 -8.46 5.36
CA PHE A 74 -24.54 -8.71 6.50
C PHE A 74 -24.04 -7.42 7.15
N GLU A 75 -23.49 -7.53 8.35
CA GLU A 75 -23.08 -6.37 9.15
C GLU A 75 -21.55 -6.29 9.26
N ALA A 76 -21.01 -5.11 8.96
CA ALA A 76 -19.61 -4.77 9.18
C ALA A 76 -19.39 -4.38 10.66
N ARG A 77 -19.03 -5.36 11.50
CA ARG A 77 -18.88 -5.17 12.95
C ARG A 77 -17.45 -4.87 13.35
N HIS A 78 -17.29 -3.94 14.30
CA HIS A 78 -16.00 -3.71 14.98
C HIS A 78 -15.48 -5.00 15.63
N GLY A 79 -14.17 -5.25 15.49
CA GLY A 79 -13.53 -6.47 15.99
C GLY A 79 -13.78 -7.71 15.12
N ARG A 80 -14.47 -7.59 13.99
CA ARG A 80 -14.62 -8.66 13.02
C ARG A 80 -13.90 -8.31 11.71
N PRO A 81 -12.88 -9.10 11.33
CA PRO A 81 -12.14 -8.82 10.11
C PRO A 81 -13.01 -9.01 8.87
N ILE A 82 -12.84 -8.12 7.90
CA ILE A 82 -13.54 -8.17 6.61
C ILE A 82 -12.75 -9.07 5.64
N PRO A 83 -13.39 -10.06 5.00
CA PRO A 83 -12.75 -10.84 3.95
C PRO A 83 -12.27 -9.94 2.80
N VAL A 84 -11.10 -10.24 2.23
CA VAL A 84 -10.53 -9.46 1.12
C VAL A 84 -11.48 -9.39 -0.08
N GLY A 85 -12.20 -10.47 -0.39
CA GLY A 85 -13.19 -10.50 -1.47
C GLY A 85 -14.37 -9.54 -1.23
N THR A 86 -14.85 -9.44 0.00
CA THR A 86 -15.90 -8.48 0.39
C THR A 86 -15.41 -7.05 0.19
N PHE A 87 -14.18 -6.74 0.60
CA PHE A 87 -13.61 -5.42 0.41
C PHE A 87 -13.38 -5.08 -1.07
N ALA A 88 -12.94 -6.04 -1.87
CA ALA A 88 -12.79 -5.87 -3.32
C ALA A 88 -14.15 -5.57 -3.98
N SER A 89 -15.20 -6.33 -3.63
CA SER A 89 -16.57 -6.12 -4.11
C SER A 89 -17.14 -4.77 -3.67
N TYR A 90 -16.86 -4.35 -2.44
CA TYR A 90 -17.20 -3.01 -1.95
C TYR A 90 -16.56 -1.91 -2.83
N GLY A 91 -15.28 -2.03 -3.14
CA GLY A 91 -14.62 -1.05 -4.00
C GLY A 91 -15.20 -1.00 -5.43
N LEU A 92 -15.64 -2.14 -5.97
CA LEU A 92 -16.35 -2.19 -7.26
C LEU A 92 -17.74 -1.54 -7.17
N TRP A 93 -18.46 -1.76 -6.07
CA TRP A 93 -19.74 -1.09 -5.80
C TRP A 93 -19.55 0.42 -5.66
N PHE A 94 -18.53 0.86 -4.92
CA PHE A 94 -18.16 2.28 -4.82
C PHE A 94 -17.87 2.87 -6.20
N ALA A 95 -17.08 2.20 -7.03
CA ALA A 95 -16.73 2.67 -8.37
C ALA A 95 -17.96 2.87 -9.26
N ARG A 96 -18.96 2.01 -9.15
CA ARG A 96 -20.20 2.12 -9.95
C ARG A 96 -21.13 3.24 -9.49
N ASN A 97 -21.11 3.57 -8.20
CA ASN A 97 -22.08 4.50 -7.62
C ASN A 97 -21.54 5.92 -7.36
N ALA A 98 -20.21 6.05 -7.10
CA ALA A 98 -19.62 7.30 -6.62
C ALA A 98 -18.89 8.12 -7.70
N LEU A 99 -18.70 7.58 -8.91
CA LEU A 99 -17.90 8.24 -9.95
C LEU A 99 -18.35 7.88 -11.39
N PRO A 100 -17.90 8.64 -12.40
CA PRO A 100 -18.06 8.27 -13.80
C PRO A 100 -17.40 6.90 -14.09
N PRO A 101 -17.77 6.24 -15.20
CA PRO A 101 -17.19 4.95 -15.58
C PRO A 101 -15.66 4.96 -15.55
N VAL A 102 -15.08 3.92 -14.95
CA VAL A 102 -13.63 3.70 -14.91
C VAL A 102 -13.21 3.05 -16.24
N ASP A 103 -12.15 3.55 -16.83
CA ASP A 103 -11.49 2.94 -17.97
C ASP A 103 -10.47 1.91 -17.46
N GLU A 104 -10.74 0.63 -17.66
CA GLU A 104 -9.93 -0.46 -17.09
C GLU A 104 -8.58 -0.67 -17.80
N ARG A 105 -8.31 0.07 -18.87
CA ARG A 105 -7.03 0.02 -19.58
C ARG A 105 -5.88 0.51 -18.69
N MET A 106 -4.71 -0.08 -18.92
CA MET A 106 -3.52 0.20 -18.11
C MET A 106 -2.68 1.30 -18.76
N VAL A 107 -2.19 2.22 -17.93
CA VAL A 107 -1.18 3.19 -18.37
C VAL A 107 0.18 2.50 -18.41
N THR A 108 0.81 2.47 -19.57
CA THR A 108 2.15 1.93 -19.78
C THR A 108 3.23 3.01 -19.69
N LEU A 109 2.89 4.25 -20.06
CA LEU A 109 3.80 5.39 -19.98
C LEU A 109 3.04 6.67 -19.66
N LEU A 110 3.54 7.46 -18.70
CA LEU A 110 3.11 8.83 -18.45
C LEU A 110 4.26 9.78 -18.75
N ARG A 111 4.05 10.70 -19.69
CA ARG A 111 5.06 11.68 -20.14
C ARG A 111 4.51 13.10 -20.15
N ARG A 112 5.39 14.07 -20.26
CA ARG A 112 4.95 15.44 -20.54
C ARG A 112 4.35 15.55 -21.94
N GLY A 113 3.27 16.34 -22.05
CA GLY A 113 2.61 16.69 -23.28
C GLY A 113 2.36 18.18 -23.40
N CYS A 114 1.82 18.61 -24.52
CA CYS A 114 1.47 20.01 -24.73
C CYS A 114 0.37 20.43 -23.72
N GLY A 115 0.74 21.31 -22.79
CA GLY A 115 -0.17 21.86 -21.77
C GLY A 115 -0.49 20.93 -20.59
N GLY A 116 0.30 19.86 -20.38
CA GLY A 116 0.08 18.92 -19.27
C GLY A 116 0.78 17.59 -19.44
N PHE A 117 0.03 16.51 -19.36
CA PHE A 117 0.52 15.13 -19.43
C PHE A 117 -0.19 14.32 -20.50
N GLU A 118 0.53 13.37 -21.05
CA GLU A 118 0.06 12.33 -21.96
C GLU A 118 0.27 10.96 -21.31
N ALA A 119 -0.81 10.19 -21.19
CA ALA A 119 -0.75 8.78 -20.80
C ALA A 119 -0.93 7.90 -22.02
N VAL A 120 0.03 7.03 -22.29
CA VAL A 120 -0.05 5.97 -23.28
C VAL A 120 -0.66 4.75 -22.61
N LEU A 121 -1.71 4.18 -23.19
CA LEU A 121 -2.40 3.01 -22.71
C LEU A 121 -1.82 1.72 -23.30
N ASP A 122 -2.21 0.59 -22.77
CA ASP A 122 -1.78 -0.74 -23.19
C ASP A 122 -2.25 -1.13 -24.62
N ASP A 123 -3.28 -0.46 -25.15
CA ASP A 123 -3.73 -0.57 -26.53
C ASP A 123 -3.09 0.46 -27.49
N GLY A 124 -2.20 1.32 -26.99
CA GLY A 124 -1.52 2.37 -27.74
C GLY A 124 -2.27 3.70 -27.84
N GLU A 125 -3.53 3.79 -27.36
CA GLU A 125 -4.24 5.09 -27.28
C GLU A 125 -3.48 6.05 -26.34
N THR A 126 -3.53 7.33 -26.69
CA THR A 126 -2.95 8.39 -25.85
C THR A 126 -4.03 9.29 -25.29
N VAL A 127 -4.09 9.40 -23.96
CA VAL A 127 -5.02 10.26 -23.23
C VAL A 127 -4.28 11.48 -22.70
N ARG A 128 -4.88 12.68 -22.89
CA ARG A 128 -4.27 13.95 -22.49
C ARG A 128 -5.03 14.63 -21.35
N ALA A 129 -4.27 15.14 -20.36
CA ALA A 129 -4.84 15.91 -19.26
C ALA A 129 -3.88 17.02 -18.82
N ARG A 130 -4.44 18.09 -18.22
CA ARG A 130 -3.68 19.21 -17.68
C ARG A 130 -2.89 18.84 -16.43
N THR A 131 -3.43 17.89 -15.64
CA THR A 131 -2.81 17.38 -14.40
C THR A 131 -2.97 15.86 -14.35
N ALA A 132 -2.07 15.19 -13.63
CA ALA A 132 -2.13 13.77 -13.42
C ALA A 132 -1.91 13.41 -11.96
N VAL A 133 -2.55 12.34 -11.48
CA VAL A 133 -2.31 11.76 -10.16
C VAL A 133 -1.89 10.31 -10.31
N LEU A 134 -0.82 9.92 -9.62
CA LEU A 134 -0.41 8.52 -9.49
C LEU A 134 -0.96 7.93 -8.19
N ALA A 135 -1.94 7.03 -8.32
CA ALA A 135 -2.53 6.24 -7.25
C ALA A 135 -2.26 4.74 -7.50
N VAL A 136 -1.02 4.41 -7.88
CA VAL A 136 -0.58 3.10 -8.41
C VAL A 136 -0.51 1.97 -7.36
N GLY A 137 -0.90 2.23 -6.12
CA GLY A 137 -0.94 1.24 -5.05
C GLY A 137 0.43 0.81 -4.56
N VAL A 138 0.57 -0.48 -4.20
CA VAL A 138 1.78 -1.02 -3.56
C VAL A 138 2.55 -2.00 -4.45
N VAL A 139 1.88 -2.63 -5.41
CA VAL A 139 2.46 -3.71 -6.23
C VAL A 139 3.75 -3.33 -6.96
N PRO A 140 3.90 -2.11 -7.54
CA PRO A 140 5.15 -1.70 -8.18
C PRO A 140 6.34 -1.61 -7.22
N PHE A 141 6.09 -1.61 -5.91
CA PHE A 141 7.07 -1.35 -4.86
C PHE A 141 7.42 -2.58 -4.03
N THR A 142 7.17 -3.80 -4.55
CA THR A 142 7.52 -5.06 -3.87
C THR A 142 9.00 -5.10 -3.54
N GLU A 143 9.34 -5.52 -2.31
CA GLU A 143 10.72 -5.62 -1.86
C GLU A 143 11.12 -7.08 -1.71
N VAL A 144 11.95 -7.58 -2.63
CA VAL A 144 12.60 -8.89 -2.53
C VAL A 144 14.02 -8.66 -2.03
N PRO A 145 14.45 -9.32 -0.93
CA PRO A 145 15.81 -9.16 -0.39
C PRO A 145 16.90 -9.38 -1.45
N PRO A 146 17.96 -8.54 -1.47
CA PRO A 146 19.01 -8.64 -2.47
C PRO A 146 19.64 -10.03 -2.58
N VAL A 147 19.76 -10.75 -1.46
CA VAL A 147 20.34 -12.10 -1.38
C VAL A 147 19.55 -13.14 -2.21
N LEU A 148 18.26 -12.87 -2.52
CA LEU A 148 17.42 -13.75 -3.32
C LEU A 148 17.39 -13.39 -4.82
N ARG A 149 17.97 -12.27 -5.24
CA ARG A 149 17.85 -11.78 -6.63
C ARG A 149 18.56 -12.67 -7.66
N GLY A 150 19.47 -13.52 -7.21
CA GLY A 150 20.17 -14.50 -8.07
C GLY A 150 19.39 -15.78 -8.35
N LEU A 151 18.24 -15.98 -7.67
CA LEU A 151 17.41 -17.16 -7.87
C LEU A 151 16.47 -16.99 -9.07
N SER A 152 16.11 -18.10 -9.72
CA SER A 152 15.15 -18.09 -10.83
C SER A 152 13.75 -17.66 -10.37
N PRO A 153 12.93 -17.05 -11.25
CA PRO A 153 11.55 -16.66 -10.93
C PRO A 153 10.64 -17.84 -10.53
N GLU A 154 11.02 -19.06 -10.90
CA GLU A 154 10.32 -20.29 -10.49
C GLU A 154 10.60 -20.66 -9.03
N ARG A 155 11.67 -20.14 -8.44
CA ARG A 155 12.15 -20.44 -7.09
C ARG A 155 11.91 -19.35 -6.08
N VAL A 156 11.70 -18.11 -6.53
CA VAL A 156 11.44 -16.97 -5.66
C VAL A 156 10.30 -16.13 -6.19
N SER A 157 9.45 -15.66 -5.28
CA SER A 157 8.37 -14.72 -5.60
C SER A 157 8.10 -13.78 -4.42
N HIS A 158 7.37 -12.70 -4.67
CA HIS A 158 6.82 -11.88 -3.59
C HIS A 158 5.40 -12.35 -3.23
N SER A 159 4.98 -12.19 -1.98
CA SER A 159 3.64 -12.61 -1.52
C SER A 159 2.49 -11.98 -2.33
N SER A 160 2.68 -10.76 -2.84
CA SER A 160 1.70 -10.10 -3.72
C SER A 160 1.74 -10.54 -5.20
N HIS A 161 2.53 -11.53 -5.55
CA HIS A 161 2.51 -12.12 -6.90
C HIS A 161 1.50 -13.26 -7.04
N HIS A 162 0.79 -13.59 -5.96
CA HIS A 162 -0.12 -14.73 -5.92
C HIS A 162 -1.54 -14.28 -5.58
N SER A 163 -2.48 -14.63 -6.46
CA SER A 163 -3.93 -14.65 -6.20
C SER A 163 -4.42 -16.06 -5.87
N ASP A 164 -3.63 -17.08 -6.20
CA ASP A 164 -3.89 -18.49 -5.88
C ASP A 164 -2.60 -19.15 -5.38
N LEU A 165 -2.73 -19.86 -4.26
CA LEU A 165 -1.63 -20.60 -3.63
C LEU A 165 -1.66 -22.10 -3.95
N ALA A 166 -2.65 -22.60 -4.68
CA ALA A 166 -2.83 -24.03 -4.99
C ALA A 166 -1.64 -24.64 -5.73
N ARG A 167 -0.87 -23.82 -6.48
CA ARG A 167 0.37 -24.24 -7.16
C ARG A 167 1.46 -24.76 -6.21
N PHE A 168 1.35 -24.45 -4.93
CA PHE A 168 2.31 -24.88 -3.90
C PHE A 168 1.89 -26.13 -3.11
N ARG A 169 0.72 -26.68 -3.42
CA ARG A 169 0.23 -27.88 -2.73
C ARG A 169 1.23 -29.03 -2.84
N GLY A 170 1.54 -29.67 -1.71
CA GLY A 170 2.51 -30.77 -1.63
C GLY A 170 3.98 -30.34 -1.73
N ARG A 171 4.27 -29.05 -1.92
CA ARG A 171 5.64 -28.54 -1.99
C ARG A 171 6.16 -28.15 -0.61
N ASP A 172 7.49 -27.93 -0.57
CA ASP A 172 8.19 -27.31 0.56
C ASP A 172 8.43 -25.83 0.28
N VAL A 173 7.82 -24.96 1.08
CA VAL A 173 7.85 -23.50 0.87
C VAL A 173 8.35 -22.78 2.11
N THR A 174 9.29 -21.86 1.92
CA THR A 174 9.75 -20.95 2.96
C THR A 174 9.19 -19.55 2.73
N VAL A 175 8.44 -19.04 3.71
CA VAL A 175 7.90 -17.66 3.69
C VAL A 175 8.80 -16.76 4.53
N LEU A 176 9.32 -15.68 3.93
CA LEU A 176 10.19 -14.73 4.60
C LEU A 176 9.42 -13.54 5.15
N GLY A 177 9.50 -13.32 6.44
CA GLY A 177 8.88 -12.18 7.12
C GLY A 177 8.11 -12.61 8.37
N GLY A 178 7.81 -11.63 9.24
CA GLY A 178 7.03 -11.85 10.47
C GLY A 178 5.81 -10.91 10.57
N GLY A 179 5.39 -10.32 9.45
CA GLY A 179 4.22 -9.44 9.37
C GLY A 179 2.96 -10.17 8.91
N GLN A 180 1.84 -9.41 8.82
CA GLN A 180 0.53 -9.93 8.41
C GLN A 180 0.59 -10.77 7.12
N ALA A 181 1.20 -10.22 6.06
CA ALA A 181 1.27 -10.92 4.77
C ALA A 181 2.02 -12.26 4.86
N ALA A 182 3.12 -12.33 5.64
CA ALA A 182 3.87 -13.56 5.83
C ALA A 182 3.05 -14.62 6.56
N LEU A 183 2.47 -14.24 7.70
CA LEU A 183 1.74 -15.17 8.57
C LEU A 183 0.44 -15.67 7.93
N GLU A 184 -0.28 -14.78 7.23
CA GLU A 184 -1.51 -15.14 6.55
C GLU A 184 -1.24 -16.02 5.31
N THR A 185 -0.19 -15.70 4.53
CA THR A 185 0.25 -16.56 3.42
C THR A 185 0.67 -17.94 3.93
N ALA A 186 1.42 -18.01 5.03
CA ALA A 186 1.86 -19.27 5.61
C ALA A 186 0.67 -20.11 6.13
N ALA A 187 -0.30 -19.49 6.81
CA ALA A 187 -1.51 -20.18 7.26
C ALA A 187 -2.30 -20.78 6.08
N LEU A 188 -2.55 -19.99 5.04
CA LEU A 188 -3.26 -20.44 3.83
C LEU A 188 -2.52 -21.56 3.09
N LEU A 189 -1.19 -21.51 3.03
CA LEU A 189 -0.38 -22.59 2.44
C LEU A 189 -0.50 -23.87 3.25
N ALA A 190 -0.40 -23.80 4.58
CA ALA A 190 -0.54 -24.98 5.46
C ALA A 190 -1.92 -25.61 5.31
N GLU A 191 -2.99 -24.81 5.30
CA GLU A 191 -4.37 -25.27 5.12
C GLU A 191 -4.62 -25.98 3.77
N GLN A 192 -3.81 -25.66 2.76
CA GLN A 192 -3.87 -26.32 1.44
C GLN A 192 -2.95 -27.53 1.30
N GLY A 193 -2.27 -27.94 2.38
CA GLY A 193 -1.38 -29.09 2.37
C GLY A 193 0.03 -28.83 1.85
N THR A 194 0.50 -27.60 1.92
CA THR A 194 1.89 -27.22 1.65
C THR A 194 2.73 -27.41 2.92
N ARG A 195 3.91 -28.00 2.81
CA ARG A 195 4.88 -27.99 3.91
C ARG A 195 5.51 -26.59 3.98
N VAL A 196 5.08 -25.78 4.94
CA VAL A 196 5.45 -24.37 5.02
C VAL A 196 6.22 -24.07 6.30
N ARG A 197 7.23 -23.22 6.16
CA ARG A 197 7.90 -22.59 7.30
C ARG A 197 7.99 -21.07 7.13
N VAL A 198 7.96 -20.36 8.23
CA VAL A 198 8.20 -18.94 8.32
C VAL A 198 9.62 -18.71 8.81
N LEU A 199 10.38 -17.89 8.08
CA LEU A 199 11.72 -17.44 8.47
C LEU A 199 11.69 -15.94 8.74
N ALA A 200 12.07 -15.52 9.95
CA ALA A 200 12.05 -14.12 10.33
C ALA A 200 13.29 -13.69 11.13
N ARG A 201 13.80 -12.49 10.82
CA ARG A 201 14.92 -11.86 11.54
C ARG A 201 14.55 -11.45 12.98
N ALA A 202 13.27 -11.21 13.22
CA ALA A 202 12.76 -10.90 14.55
C ALA A 202 12.95 -12.11 15.50
N GLY A 203 13.28 -11.85 16.76
CA GLY A 203 13.43 -12.92 17.77
C GLY A 203 12.10 -13.40 18.35
N ALA A 204 10.99 -12.74 18.02
CA ALA A 204 9.65 -13.13 18.41
C ALA A 204 8.64 -12.68 17.33
N LEU A 205 7.60 -13.44 17.12
CA LEU A 205 6.42 -12.97 16.40
C LEU A 205 5.66 -11.98 17.30
N ARG A 206 5.16 -10.94 16.67
CA ARG A 206 4.26 -9.98 17.33
C ARG A 206 2.85 -10.21 16.82
N TRP A 207 1.89 -10.15 17.74
CA TRP A 207 0.47 -10.25 17.44
C TRP A 207 -0.23 -8.98 17.89
N ASN A 208 -1.18 -8.51 17.10
CA ASN A 208 -2.08 -7.46 17.55
C ASN A 208 -3.11 -8.06 18.51
N ASP A 209 -3.47 -7.30 19.51
CA ASP A 209 -4.57 -7.66 20.40
C ASP A 209 -5.93 -7.49 19.73
N VAL A 210 -6.94 -8.14 20.30
CA VAL A 210 -8.35 -7.87 19.97
C VAL A 210 -8.63 -6.39 20.23
N PRO A 211 -9.20 -5.67 19.27
CA PRO A 211 -9.45 -4.25 19.45
C PRO A 211 -10.46 -4.03 20.60
N PRO A 212 -10.21 -3.06 21.48
CA PRO A 212 -11.14 -2.76 22.57
C PRO A 212 -12.46 -2.22 22.00
N PRO A 213 -13.62 -2.45 22.66
CA PRO A 213 -14.92 -1.96 22.21
C PRO A 213 -14.91 -0.47 21.85
N LEU A 214 -15.72 -0.06 20.88
CA LEU A 214 -15.87 1.36 20.52
C LEU A 214 -16.51 2.15 21.67
N GLU A 215 -17.53 1.58 22.30
CA GLU A 215 -18.17 2.14 23.48
C GLU A 215 -17.36 1.80 24.72
N ARG A 216 -16.71 2.82 25.28
CA ARG A 216 -15.87 2.72 26.48
C ARG A 216 -16.17 3.86 27.44
N ARG A 217 -15.77 3.69 28.71
CA ARG A 217 -15.84 4.78 29.68
C ARG A 217 -15.10 6.02 29.15
N PRO A 218 -15.63 7.23 29.29
CA PRO A 218 -15.04 8.46 28.72
C PRO A 218 -13.55 8.63 29.00
N TRP A 219 -13.12 8.37 30.23
CA TRP A 219 -11.72 8.48 30.61
C TRP A 219 -10.80 7.48 29.86
N ALA A 220 -11.28 6.26 29.55
CA ALA A 220 -10.53 5.27 28.78
C ALA A 220 -10.35 5.71 27.33
N SER A 221 -11.37 6.34 26.74
CA SER A 221 -11.32 6.92 25.40
C SER A 221 -10.35 8.10 25.33
N VAL A 222 -10.31 8.94 26.37
CA VAL A 222 -9.35 10.04 26.46
C VAL A 222 -7.93 9.52 26.64
N ARG A 223 -7.71 8.49 27.48
CA ARG A 223 -6.38 7.94 27.72
C ARG A 223 -5.79 7.22 26.51
N SER A 224 -6.62 6.55 25.73
CA SER A 224 -6.21 5.78 24.56
C SER A 224 -7.27 5.91 23.44
N PRO A 225 -7.27 7.02 22.68
CA PRO A 225 -8.27 7.26 21.65
C PRO A 225 -8.20 6.21 20.55
N HIS A 226 -9.37 5.86 19.98
CA HIS A 226 -9.44 5.08 18.76
C HIS A 226 -9.01 5.91 17.54
N SER A 227 -8.41 5.25 16.59
CA SER A 227 -8.09 5.82 15.29
C SER A 227 -8.07 4.75 14.20
N GLY A 228 -8.06 5.15 12.95
CA GLY A 228 -7.96 4.23 11.82
C GLY A 228 -6.69 3.36 11.80
N LEU A 229 -5.72 3.65 12.66
CA LEU A 229 -4.47 2.89 12.82
C LEU A 229 -4.41 2.12 14.14
N GLY A 230 -5.51 2.02 14.88
CA GLY A 230 -5.59 1.39 16.19
C GLY A 230 -5.67 2.41 17.33
N CYS A 231 -5.59 1.93 18.57
CA CYS A 231 -5.74 2.75 19.77
C CYS A 231 -4.45 3.47 20.18
N GLY A 232 -4.62 4.58 20.91
CA GLY A 232 -3.54 5.35 21.51
C GLY A 232 -3.22 6.65 20.77
N TRP A 233 -2.74 7.64 21.54
CA TRP A 233 -2.46 9.01 21.05
C TRP A 233 -1.45 9.05 19.89
N ARG A 234 -0.48 8.16 19.86
CA ARG A 234 0.51 8.08 18.80
C ARG A 234 -0.16 7.66 17.47
N ASN A 235 -0.97 6.59 17.50
CA ASN A 235 -1.71 6.11 16.33
C ASN A 235 -2.76 7.13 15.89
N TRP A 236 -3.44 7.74 16.87
CA TRP A 236 -4.40 8.82 16.61
C TRP A 236 -3.74 10.01 15.90
N PHE A 237 -2.58 10.47 16.35
CA PHE A 237 -1.84 11.56 15.70
C PHE A 237 -1.49 11.21 14.25
N TYR A 238 -1.04 9.99 13.99
CA TYR A 238 -0.68 9.54 12.65
C TYR A 238 -1.89 9.36 11.73
N ALA A 239 -3.03 8.96 12.27
CA ALA A 239 -4.26 8.75 11.51
C ALA A 239 -5.00 10.05 11.22
N GLU A 240 -5.17 10.89 12.28
CA GLU A 240 -6.13 11.99 12.25
C GLU A 240 -5.47 13.36 11.98
N ARG A 241 -4.12 13.44 12.04
CA ARG A 241 -3.37 14.69 11.86
C ARG A 241 -2.23 14.60 10.82
N PRO A 242 -2.45 14.06 9.60
CA PRO A 242 -1.38 13.94 8.59
C PRO A 242 -0.76 15.29 8.19
N GLY A 243 -1.57 16.36 8.17
CA GLY A 243 -1.08 17.72 7.89
C GLY A 243 -0.12 18.27 8.95
N TRP A 244 -0.27 17.84 10.22
CA TRP A 244 0.65 18.19 11.31
C TRP A 244 1.89 17.31 11.28
N TYR A 245 1.75 16.03 10.95
CA TYR A 245 2.88 15.11 10.76
C TYR A 245 3.90 15.69 9.77
N ARG A 246 3.42 16.28 8.69
CA ARG A 246 4.25 16.92 7.68
C ARG A 246 5.20 18.00 8.24
N ARG A 247 4.87 18.63 9.36
CA ARG A 247 5.70 19.67 10.00
C ARG A 247 6.88 19.11 10.79
N LEU A 248 6.93 17.79 11.00
CA LEU A 248 8.06 17.15 11.66
C LEU A 248 9.30 17.21 10.77
N PRO A 249 10.52 17.23 11.33
CA PRO A 249 11.76 17.12 10.58
C PRO A 249 11.76 15.88 9.66
N GLU A 250 12.35 16.00 8.47
CA GLU A 250 12.33 14.95 7.45
C GLU A 250 12.86 13.62 7.97
N ALA A 251 14.03 13.60 8.61
CA ALA A 251 14.61 12.38 9.18
C ALA A 251 13.65 11.66 10.14
N ARG A 252 12.87 12.42 10.93
CA ARG A 252 11.86 11.83 11.83
C ARG A 252 10.66 11.28 11.05
N ARG A 253 10.20 11.98 10.01
CA ARG A 253 9.10 11.54 9.16
C ARG A 253 9.44 10.25 8.44
N VAL A 254 10.59 10.21 7.77
CA VAL A 254 11.08 9.04 7.04
C VAL A 254 11.18 7.82 7.97
N ARG A 255 11.89 7.97 9.11
CA ARG A 255 12.02 6.88 10.08
C ARG A 255 10.66 6.41 10.61
N THR A 256 9.78 7.33 11.00
CA THR A 256 8.45 6.97 11.51
C THR A 256 7.61 6.26 10.45
N ALA A 257 7.65 6.70 9.19
CA ALA A 257 6.93 6.03 8.10
C ALA A 257 7.42 4.60 7.87
N ALA A 258 8.70 4.34 8.05
CA ALA A 258 9.30 3.01 7.92
C ALA A 258 9.00 2.09 9.12
N GLU A 259 9.09 2.62 10.35
CA GLU A 259 9.06 1.82 11.59
C GLU A 259 7.67 1.71 12.23
N ALA A 260 6.81 2.72 12.06
CA ALA A 260 5.50 2.72 12.70
C ALA A 260 4.62 1.59 12.19
N LEU A 261 3.87 0.97 13.11
CA LEU A 261 3.03 -0.19 12.83
C LEU A 261 3.84 -1.34 12.21
N GLY A 262 4.98 -1.61 12.81
CA GLY A 262 5.94 -2.64 12.40
C GLY A 262 5.29 -4.02 12.18
N PRO A 263 6.07 -5.00 11.72
CA PRO A 263 5.55 -6.31 11.39
C PRO A 263 4.86 -6.95 12.60
N ALA A 264 3.58 -7.28 12.45
CA ALA A 264 2.77 -8.00 13.42
C ALA A 264 1.64 -8.74 12.71
N GLY A 265 1.32 -9.95 13.15
CA GLY A 265 0.12 -10.68 12.76
C GLY A 265 -1.12 -10.12 13.45
N ALA A 266 -2.25 -10.28 12.82
CA ALA A 266 -3.53 -10.03 13.47
C ALA A 266 -3.85 -11.15 14.46
N TRP A 267 -4.59 -10.83 15.51
CA TRP A 267 -4.92 -11.77 16.58
C TRP A 267 -5.63 -13.05 16.07
N TRP A 268 -6.52 -12.93 15.08
CA TRP A 268 -7.28 -14.06 14.53
C TRP A 268 -6.48 -15.05 13.68
N ILE A 269 -5.26 -14.71 13.26
CA ILE A 269 -4.40 -15.62 12.49
C ILE A 269 -3.58 -16.51 13.41
N ARG A 270 -3.40 -16.13 14.66
CA ARG A 270 -2.49 -16.80 15.58
C ARG A 270 -2.76 -18.29 15.68
N ASP A 271 -4.03 -18.66 15.90
CA ASP A 271 -4.46 -20.05 16.05
C ASP A 271 -4.38 -20.86 14.74
N ARG A 272 -4.26 -20.17 13.59
CA ARG A 272 -4.04 -20.81 12.27
C ARG A 272 -2.56 -21.06 11.99
N VAL A 273 -1.67 -20.26 12.57
CA VAL A 273 -0.22 -20.32 12.35
C VAL A 273 0.47 -21.23 13.37
N GLU A 274 0.27 -20.99 14.68
CA GLU A 274 1.05 -21.66 15.74
C GLU A 274 1.00 -23.19 15.70
N PRO A 275 -0.13 -23.86 15.42
CA PRO A 275 -0.17 -25.32 15.37
C PRO A 275 0.27 -25.94 14.03
N ALA A 276 0.31 -25.16 12.93
CA ALA A 276 0.41 -25.68 11.57
C ALA A 276 1.67 -25.27 10.80
N VAL A 277 2.39 -24.25 11.29
CA VAL A 277 3.51 -23.66 10.57
C VAL A 277 4.79 -23.74 11.40
N GLU A 278 5.85 -24.29 10.83
CA GLU A 278 7.19 -24.24 11.43
C GLU A 278 7.68 -22.78 11.42
N VAL A 279 8.09 -22.25 12.59
CA VAL A 279 8.55 -20.86 12.72
C VAL A 279 10.00 -20.82 13.16
N ARG A 280 10.88 -20.25 12.33
CA ARG A 280 12.30 -20.01 12.62
C ARG A 280 12.54 -18.51 12.81
N LEU A 281 12.86 -18.14 14.04
CA LEU A 281 13.03 -16.75 14.46
C LEU A 281 14.51 -16.41 14.70
N GLY A 282 14.84 -15.12 14.62
CA GLY A 282 16.21 -14.64 14.83
C GLY A 282 17.19 -15.08 13.76
N GLN A 283 16.71 -15.48 12.59
CA GLN A 283 17.50 -15.98 11.49
C GLN A 283 17.57 -14.96 10.35
N GLU A 284 18.75 -14.66 9.87
CA GLU A 284 18.98 -13.83 8.69
C GLU A 284 19.63 -14.67 7.58
N ILE A 285 19.13 -14.52 6.34
CA ILE A 285 19.70 -15.23 5.20
C ILE A 285 21.02 -14.55 4.81
N ALA A 286 22.11 -15.28 4.92
CA ALA A 286 23.42 -14.83 4.48
C ALA A 286 23.65 -15.14 3.00
N VAL A 287 23.28 -16.34 2.55
CA VAL A 287 23.44 -16.80 1.17
C VAL A 287 22.19 -17.59 0.74
N ALA A 288 21.81 -17.43 -0.53
CA ALA A 288 20.77 -18.23 -1.16
C ALA A 288 21.22 -18.65 -2.57
N TYR A 289 21.11 -19.94 -2.88
CA TYR A 289 21.49 -20.48 -4.21
C TYR A 289 20.66 -21.72 -4.55
N GLU A 290 20.57 -22.00 -5.84
CA GLU A 290 19.90 -23.19 -6.33
C GLU A 290 20.88 -24.36 -6.42
N THR A 291 20.48 -25.52 -5.91
CA THR A 291 21.24 -26.77 -5.98
C THR A 291 20.32 -27.97 -5.97
N GLY A 292 20.58 -28.96 -6.81
CA GLY A 292 19.78 -30.21 -6.81
C GLY A 292 18.29 -30.03 -7.00
N GLY A 293 17.84 -28.96 -7.66
CA GLY A 293 16.41 -28.68 -7.89
C GLY A 293 15.69 -28.01 -6.72
N VAL A 294 16.41 -27.61 -5.68
CA VAL A 294 15.88 -26.85 -4.53
C VAL A 294 16.67 -25.55 -4.31
N VAL A 295 16.13 -24.66 -3.53
CA VAL A 295 16.83 -23.48 -3.01
C VAL A 295 17.46 -23.86 -1.68
N ARG A 296 18.75 -23.65 -1.55
CA ARG A 296 19.46 -23.71 -0.27
C ARG A 296 19.59 -22.31 0.30
N LEU A 297 19.11 -22.16 1.52
CA LEU A 297 19.24 -20.93 2.30
C LEU A 297 20.24 -21.17 3.44
N GLU A 298 21.35 -20.47 3.43
CA GLU A 298 22.29 -20.42 4.55
C GLU A 298 21.92 -19.23 5.43
N THR A 299 21.67 -19.50 6.71
CA THR A 299 21.20 -18.50 7.64
C THR A 299 22.13 -18.35 8.83
N VAL A 300 22.19 -17.11 9.34
CA VAL A 300 22.94 -16.75 10.54
C VAL A 300 21.93 -16.43 11.64
N GLY A 301 22.05 -17.13 12.74
CA GLY A 301 21.27 -16.85 13.96
C GLY A 301 21.84 -15.66 14.72
N ARG A 302 21.09 -15.17 15.72
CA ARG A 302 21.51 -14.02 16.54
C ARG A 302 22.79 -14.24 17.34
N GLY A 303 23.11 -15.48 17.65
CA GLY A 303 24.36 -15.88 18.31
C GLY A 303 25.53 -16.12 17.35
N GLY A 304 25.33 -15.91 16.05
CA GLY A 304 26.32 -16.18 15.01
C GLY A 304 26.35 -17.64 14.54
N GLU A 305 25.42 -18.48 15.02
CA GLU A 305 25.29 -19.87 14.58
C GLU A 305 24.89 -19.92 13.10
N LEU A 306 25.58 -20.74 12.33
CA LEU A 306 25.27 -21.01 10.92
C LEU A 306 24.35 -22.22 10.83
N THR A 307 23.26 -22.04 10.11
CA THR A 307 22.36 -23.16 9.77
C THR A 307 22.01 -23.10 8.30
N SER A 308 21.65 -24.25 7.72
CA SER A 308 21.16 -24.33 6.36
C SER A 308 19.80 -25.00 6.31
N LEU A 309 19.00 -24.63 5.32
CA LEU A 309 17.73 -25.28 5.02
C LEU A 309 17.52 -25.34 3.52
N ASP A 310 16.91 -26.42 3.07
CA ASP A 310 16.48 -26.60 1.70
C ASP A 310 14.97 -26.36 1.58
N THR A 311 14.55 -25.75 0.48
CA THR A 311 13.14 -25.45 0.18
C THR A 311 12.94 -25.43 -1.33
N GLU A 312 11.77 -25.81 -1.80
CA GLU A 312 11.47 -25.80 -3.24
C GLU A 312 11.12 -24.41 -3.77
N HIS A 313 10.61 -23.52 -2.89
CA HIS A 313 10.25 -22.16 -3.25
C HIS A 313 10.35 -21.21 -2.05
N VAL A 314 10.75 -19.98 -2.32
CA VAL A 314 10.82 -18.91 -1.33
C VAL A 314 9.79 -17.83 -1.67
N ILE A 315 8.88 -17.54 -0.73
CA ILE A 315 7.95 -16.42 -0.84
C ILE A 315 8.43 -15.27 0.03
N ALA A 316 8.89 -14.19 -0.59
CA ALA A 316 9.26 -12.96 0.11
C ALA A 316 7.99 -12.19 0.52
N ALA A 317 7.68 -12.15 1.81
CA ALA A 317 6.62 -11.31 2.38
C ALA A 317 7.25 -10.15 3.18
N THR A 318 8.21 -9.49 2.54
CA THR A 318 9.13 -8.50 3.10
C THR A 318 8.65 -7.06 2.92
N GLY A 319 7.45 -6.88 2.39
CA GLY A 319 6.77 -5.61 2.28
C GLY A 319 7.12 -4.83 1.01
N PHE A 320 7.00 -3.50 1.09
CA PHE A 320 7.05 -2.61 -0.07
C PHE A 320 7.92 -1.40 0.22
N ARG A 321 8.69 -0.96 -0.77
CA ARG A 321 9.52 0.23 -0.68
C ARG A 321 9.26 1.17 -1.86
N ALA A 322 8.50 2.23 -1.62
CA ALA A 322 8.17 3.22 -2.64
C ALA A 322 9.31 4.21 -2.82
N THR A 323 10.03 4.11 -3.94
CA THR A 323 11.09 5.06 -4.32
C THR A 323 10.77 5.70 -5.66
N CYS A 324 11.36 6.87 -5.94
CA CYS A 324 11.22 7.56 -7.23
C CYS A 324 11.66 6.65 -8.39
N GLU A 325 12.71 5.86 -8.19
CA GLU A 325 13.30 4.97 -9.21
C GLU A 325 12.33 3.88 -9.67
N ARG A 326 11.41 3.45 -8.79
CA ARG A 326 10.43 2.39 -9.07
C ARG A 326 9.11 2.89 -9.68
N LEU A 327 9.04 4.15 -10.04
CA LEU A 327 7.93 4.71 -10.80
C LEU A 327 8.17 4.55 -12.31
N ASP A 328 8.31 3.30 -12.77
CA ASP A 328 8.71 2.94 -14.13
C ASP A 328 7.72 3.40 -15.20
N LEU A 329 6.47 3.61 -14.83
CA LEU A 329 5.46 4.18 -15.73
C LEU A 329 5.74 5.65 -16.10
N LEU A 330 6.60 6.36 -15.37
CA LEU A 330 6.99 7.72 -15.73
C LEU A 330 8.10 7.71 -16.79
N ALA A 331 7.97 8.55 -17.80
CA ALA A 331 9.05 8.82 -18.72
C ALA A 331 10.31 9.28 -17.97
N GLY A 332 11.48 8.93 -18.50
CA GLY A 332 12.75 9.13 -17.81
C GLY A 332 13.03 10.57 -17.40
N ASP A 333 12.68 11.54 -18.25
CA ASP A 333 12.77 12.98 -18.00
C ASP A 333 11.85 13.42 -16.84
N VAL A 334 10.59 12.95 -16.83
CA VAL A 334 9.61 13.24 -15.75
C VAL A 334 10.08 12.64 -14.43
N ARG A 335 10.57 11.38 -14.48
CA ARG A 335 11.07 10.68 -13.29
C ARG A 335 12.31 11.34 -12.71
N ALA A 336 13.21 11.82 -13.55
CA ALA A 336 14.43 12.52 -13.15
C ALA A 336 14.18 13.87 -12.45
N GLU A 337 13.03 14.53 -12.71
CA GLU A 337 12.63 15.76 -12.03
C GLU A 337 12.02 15.51 -10.62
N LEU A 338 11.73 14.26 -10.25
CA LEU A 338 11.25 13.94 -8.91
C LEU A 338 12.37 14.13 -7.89
N VAL A 339 12.10 14.93 -6.86
CA VAL A 339 13.02 15.11 -5.74
C VAL A 339 12.78 14.01 -4.71
N PRO A 340 13.77 13.12 -4.47
CA PRO A 340 13.65 12.09 -3.45
C PRO A 340 13.87 12.65 -2.05
N LEU A 341 13.23 12.03 -1.05
CA LEU A 341 13.58 12.14 0.37
C LEU A 341 14.73 11.17 0.71
N ALA A 342 15.21 11.20 1.95
CA ALA A 342 16.36 10.41 2.39
C ALA A 342 16.20 8.88 2.22
N ASP A 343 14.97 8.36 2.16
CA ASP A 343 14.66 6.94 1.91
C ASP A 343 14.42 6.61 0.42
N GLY A 344 14.57 7.58 -0.47
CA GLY A 344 14.30 7.49 -1.90
C GLY A 344 12.83 7.70 -2.27
N SER A 345 11.92 7.86 -1.30
CA SER A 345 10.51 8.16 -1.59
C SER A 345 10.34 9.58 -2.14
N PRO A 346 9.35 9.83 -3.01
CA PRO A 346 9.19 11.15 -3.61
C PRO A 346 8.75 12.21 -2.59
N SER A 347 9.38 13.37 -2.66
CA SER A 347 8.95 14.57 -1.92
C SER A 347 7.69 15.14 -2.55
N VAL A 348 6.71 15.51 -1.72
CA VAL A 348 5.46 16.12 -2.17
C VAL A 348 5.13 17.38 -1.39
N GLY A 349 4.46 18.32 -2.02
CA GLY A 349 3.93 19.54 -1.42
C GLY A 349 2.77 19.26 -0.45
N ARG A 350 2.27 20.31 0.20
CA ARG A 350 1.16 20.22 1.17
C ARG A 350 -0.14 19.69 0.60
N ASP A 351 -0.30 19.69 -0.71
CA ASP A 351 -1.47 19.24 -1.43
C ASP A 351 -1.18 18.00 -2.29
N PHE A 352 -0.13 17.26 -1.94
CA PHE A 352 0.30 16.05 -2.65
C PHE A 352 0.89 16.26 -4.04
N GLU A 353 1.13 17.51 -4.47
CA GLU A 353 1.84 17.81 -5.71
C GLU A 353 3.32 17.48 -5.55
N SER A 354 3.91 16.78 -6.51
CA SER A 354 5.34 16.45 -6.54
C SER A 354 6.19 17.67 -6.94
N SER A 355 7.50 17.49 -7.06
CA SER A 355 8.41 18.48 -7.66
C SER A 355 8.12 18.72 -9.15
N VAL A 356 7.42 17.81 -9.81
CA VAL A 356 6.97 17.96 -11.20
C VAL A 356 5.63 18.68 -11.20
N PRO A 357 5.55 19.93 -11.71
CA PRO A 357 4.32 20.71 -11.68
C PRO A 357 3.16 20.02 -12.38
N GLY A 358 2.01 19.91 -11.68
CA GLY A 358 0.82 19.24 -12.18
C GLY A 358 0.80 17.73 -11.99
N LEU A 359 1.88 17.11 -11.50
CA LEU A 359 1.94 15.71 -11.13
C LEU A 359 1.74 15.53 -9.64
N PHE A 360 0.68 14.82 -9.25
CA PHE A 360 0.32 14.52 -7.88
C PHE A 360 0.56 13.05 -7.55
N LEU A 361 0.85 12.75 -6.30
CA LEU A 361 1.09 11.38 -5.82
C LEU A 361 0.15 11.05 -4.67
N ALA A 362 -0.25 9.78 -4.55
CA ALA A 362 -1.15 9.33 -3.50
C ALA A 362 -0.79 7.93 -2.97
N GLY A 363 -1.19 7.64 -1.75
CA GLY A 363 -0.97 6.35 -1.10
C GLY A 363 0.47 6.17 -0.60
N LEU A 364 1.02 4.96 -0.75
CA LEU A 364 2.31 4.57 -0.18
C LEU A 364 3.45 5.55 -0.50
N THR A 365 3.49 6.09 -1.70
CA THR A 365 4.51 7.06 -2.17
C THR A 365 4.57 8.34 -1.33
N THR A 366 3.52 8.62 -0.56
CA THR A 366 3.40 9.85 0.25
C THR A 366 3.53 9.61 1.76
N ALA A 367 3.83 8.38 2.16
CA ALA A 367 3.91 8.00 3.58
C ALA A 367 4.99 8.77 4.36
N ALA A 368 6.18 9.00 3.77
CA ALA A 368 7.21 9.83 4.39
C ALA A 368 6.83 11.32 4.47
N GLY A 369 5.91 11.77 3.61
CA GLY A 369 5.37 13.13 3.63
C GLY A 369 4.29 13.37 4.68
N PHE A 370 3.33 12.46 4.79
CA PHE A 370 2.08 12.65 5.54
C PHE A 370 1.83 11.61 6.64
N GLY A 371 2.72 10.65 6.81
CA GLY A 371 2.68 9.68 7.91
C GLY A 371 2.20 8.29 7.50
N PRO A 372 2.27 7.35 8.47
CA PRO A 372 1.96 5.95 8.26
C PRO A 372 0.54 5.69 7.74
N ALA A 373 -0.43 6.59 7.99
CA ALA A 373 -1.80 6.46 7.48
C ALA A 373 -1.86 6.32 5.95
N MET A 374 -0.90 6.92 5.23
CA MET A 374 -0.84 6.85 3.77
C MET A 374 -0.55 5.43 3.22
N ARG A 375 -0.15 4.51 4.09
CA ARG A 375 0.07 3.09 3.75
C ARG A 375 -1.23 2.27 3.77
N PHE A 376 -2.33 2.84 4.27
CA PHE A 376 -3.60 2.18 4.53
C PHE A 376 -4.76 2.91 3.85
N VAL A 377 -5.88 2.21 3.67
CA VAL A 377 -7.10 2.77 3.06
C VAL A 377 -7.58 4.02 3.79
N HIS A 378 -7.49 4.03 5.12
CA HIS A 378 -7.88 5.16 5.98
C HIS A 378 -7.29 6.51 5.53
N GLY A 379 -6.06 6.51 5.02
CA GLY A 379 -5.40 7.72 4.53
C GLY A 379 -6.08 8.37 3.32
N ALA A 380 -6.95 7.66 2.61
CA ALA A 380 -7.67 8.19 1.45
C ALA A 380 -8.64 9.31 1.86
N SER A 381 -9.22 9.25 3.05
CA SER A 381 -10.15 10.25 3.59
C SER A 381 -9.52 11.64 3.75
N PHE A 382 -8.24 11.69 4.11
CA PHE A 382 -7.46 12.94 4.17
C PHE A 382 -6.92 13.33 2.79
N THR A 383 -6.41 12.33 2.04
CA THR A 383 -5.72 12.58 0.77
C THR A 383 -6.66 13.11 -0.29
N ALA A 384 -7.82 12.48 -0.51
CA ALA A 384 -8.70 12.80 -1.63
C ALA A 384 -9.17 14.27 -1.63
N PRO A 385 -9.79 14.80 -0.59
CA PRO A 385 -10.21 16.21 -0.58
C PRO A 385 -9.04 17.19 -0.60
N THR A 386 -7.89 16.84 0.01
CA THR A 386 -6.72 17.71 0.06
C THR A 386 -6.05 17.81 -1.31
N LEU A 387 -5.86 16.68 -1.98
CA LEU A 387 -5.25 16.60 -3.30
C LEU A 387 -6.13 17.30 -4.34
N VAL A 388 -7.44 17.09 -4.34
CA VAL A 388 -8.36 17.73 -5.29
C VAL A 388 -8.37 19.26 -5.13
N ARG A 389 -8.26 19.78 -3.90
CA ARG A 389 -8.04 21.22 -3.69
C ARG A 389 -6.74 21.70 -4.34
N GLY A 390 -5.67 20.91 -4.25
CA GLY A 390 -4.39 21.18 -4.91
C GLY A 390 -4.52 21.23 -6.43
N VAL A 391 -5.17 20.25 -7.03
CA VAL A 391 -5.46 20.18 -8.48
C VAL A 391 -6.23 21.43 -8.93
N ARG A 392 -7.33 21.77 -8.23
CA ARG A 392 -8.11 22.98 -8.56
C ARG A 392 -7.29 24.26 -8.49
N ARG A 393 -6.40 24.38 -7.50
CA ARG A 393 -5.51 25.54 -7.38
C ARG A 393 -4.53 25.58 -8.55
N ARG A 394 -3.91 24.46 -8.91
CA ARG A 394 -2.99 24.35 -10.06
C ARG A 394 -3.67 24.76 -11.36
N LEU A 395 -4.88 24.26 -11.60
CA LEU A 395 -5.65 24.58 -12.80
C LEU A 395 -6.02 26.08 -12.94
N ARG A 396 -6.26 26.75 -11.81
CA ARG A 396 -6.56 28.21 -11.77
C ARG A 396 -5.35 29.09 -11.97
N SER A 397 -4.17 28.64 -11.52
CA SER A 397 -2.96 29.48 -11.58
C SER A 397 -2.42 29.70 -12.98
N GLY A 398 -2.89 28.95 -13.98
CA GLY A 398 -2.58 29.16 -15.40
C GLY A 398 -1.09 29.14 -15.79
N VAL A 399 -0.19 28.93 -14.81
CA VAL A 399 1.24 29.09 -14.98
C VAL A 399 1.84 27.81 -15.58
N PRO A 400 2.40 27.85 -16.80
CA PRO A 400 3.27 26.79 -17.27
C PRO A 400 4.53 26.75 -16.40
N GLY A 401 4.71 25.66 -15.64
CA GLY A 401 6.01 25.19 -15.18
C GLY A 401 6.97 26.11 -14.42
N GLY A 402 6.53 26.95 -13.50
CA GLY A 402 7.43 27.58 -12.52
C GLY A 402 7.77 26.62 -11.38
N ARG A 403 9.05 26.40 -11.07
CA ARG A 403 9.50 25.59 -9.94
C ARG A 403 8.88 26.10 -8.64
N ILE A 404 8.19 25.25 -7.90
CA ILE A 404 7.79 25.54 -6.53
C ILE A 404 9.05 25.39 -5.66
N PRO A 405 9.41 26.37 -4.80
CA PRO A 405 10.53 26.21 -3.87
C PRO A 405 10.24 25.04 -2.96
N VAL A 406 11.11 24.04 -2.95
CA VAL A 406 11.10 22.95 -1.98
C VAL A 406 11.62 23.53 -0.66
N PRO A 407 10.86 23.52 0.45
CA PRO A 407 11.38 23.98 1.74
C PRO A 407 12.50 23.04 2.18
N GLY A 408 13.74 23.55 2.19
CA GLY A 408 14.90 22.78 2.69
C GLY A 408 16.16 22.81 1.84
N ALA A 409 16.16 23.33 0.62
CA ALA A 409 17.41 23.59 -0.09
C ALA A 409 18.09 24.83 0.52
N ARG A 410 19.04 24.60 1.43
CA ARG A 410 19.99 25.66 1.82
C ARG A 410 20.78 26.03 0.56
N ALA A 411 20.74 27.31 0.21
CA ALA A 411 21.76 27.89 -0.66
C ALA A 411 23.06 27.90 0.15
N ASP A 412 24.00 27.05 -0.24
CA ASP A 412 25.39 27.21 0.18
C ASP A 412 25.94 28.45 -0.56
N LEU A 413 26.20 29.47 0.22
CA LEU A 413 27.14 30.55 -0.08
C LEU A 413 28.41 30.33 0.71
#